data_69498d4347482160d714a7bdc6600649
#
_entry.id   69498d4347482160d714a7bdc6600649
#
_cell.length_a   1.000
_cell.length_b   1.000
_cell.length_c   1.000
_cell.angle_alpha   90.00
_cell.angle_beta   90.00
_cell.angle_gamma   90.00
#
_symmetry.space_group_name_H-M   'P 1'
#
loop_
_entity.id
_entity.type
_entity.pdbx_description
1 polymer ?
#
loop_
_entity_poly.entity_id
_entity_poly.type
_entity_poly.pdbx_seq_one_letter_code
_entity_poly.pdbx_strand_id
1 'polypeptide(L)'
;MLFRSGLHHILNETVRFTPVGGMVHVDNESVIGALSIFNYALAHPGALADDMVREATRFLAQGKIPVMMFGLPAAALAIYRCAKPEHKQRVKALMMAGALASFTTGITEPLEFSFIFVSPLLFLFHAVMTGLSFACAQLFQVMIGNIQGGFIDFIVFGVLGGSKTHWWFDLLLGGIWAPVYYFAFKWIILRTHVKTPGREDDDIAHQQNAPVMEGDYATAKIIAGLGGKENIQNVDCCFTRLRVKIKDMQKIDEAILKQSGANGFIRATETDIQVIYGPQVESIASAVKQNLLEIGRASCRE
;
A
#
# COMPACT_ATOMS: atom_id res chain seq x y z
N MET A 1 14.19 0.16 -5.52
CA MET A 1 15.00 0.70 -4.39
C MET A 1 14.40 1.96 -3.78
N LEU A 2 13.91 2.92 -4.55
CA LEU A 2 13.31 4.19 -4.08
C LEU A 2 12.12 4.00 -3.09
N PHE A 3 11.23 3.04 -3.34
CA PHE A 3 10.09 2.75 -2.45
C PHE A 3 10.51 2.24 -1.05
N ARG A 4 11.56 1.41 -0.97
CA ARG A 4 12.06 0.89 0.32
C ARG A 4 12.74 1.94 1.17
N SER A 5 13.32 2.97 0.54
CA SER A 5 14.07 4.02 1.23
C SER A 5 13.24 5.25 1.59
N GLY A 6 11.98 5.34 1.14
CA GLY A 6 11.15 6.54 1.28
C GLY A 6 11.58 7.72 0.39
N LEU A 7 12.60 7.55 -0.46
CA LEU A 7 13.11 8.61 -1.36
C LEU A 7 12.06 9.15 -2.32
N HIS A 8 11.04 8.36 -2.66
CA HIS A 8 9.93 8.82 -3.49
C HIS A 8 9.14 9.97 -2.83
N HIS A 9 9.03 9.98 -1.50
CA HIS A 9 8.42 11.10 -0.79
C HIS A 9 9.23 12.39 -0.98
N ILE A 10 10.57 12.32 -0.88
CA ILE A 10 11.44 13.47 -1.08
C ILE A 10 11.23 14.05 -2.50
N LEU A 11 11.25 13.20 -3.53
CA LEU A 11 11.05 13.63 -4.92
C LEU A 11 9.66 14.26 -5.12
N ASN A 12 8.62 13.62 -4.58
CA ASN A 12 7.26 14.13 -4.67
C ASN A 12 7.10 15.49 -3.98
N GLU A 13 7.60 15.63 -2.75
CA GLU A 13 7.50 16.89 -2.01
C GLU A 13 8.33 18.01 -2.67
N THR A 14 9.49 17.66 -3.23
CA THR A 14 10.31 18.63 -3.98
C THR A 14 9.52 19.22 -5.16
N VAL A 15 8.85 18.39 -5.96
CA VAL A 15 8.07 18.90 -7.10
C VAL A 15 6.80 19.66 -6.65
N ARG A 16 6.15 19.21 -5.59
CA ARG A 16 4.89 19.80 -5.10
C ARG A 16 5.05 21.19 -4.51
N PHE A 17 6.14 21.42 -3.76
CA PHE A 17 6.26 22.59 -2.88
C PHE A 17 7.50 23.45 -3.12
N THR A 18 8.36 23.12 -4.10
CA THR A 18 9.55 23.90 -4.40
C THR A 18 9.52 24.45 -5.83
N PRO A 19 10.40 25.40 -6.18
CA PRO A 19 10.49 25.95 -7.52
C PRO A 19 10.74 24.93 -8.64
N VAL A 20 11.20 23.71 -8.30
CA VAL A 20 11.38 22.60 -9.25
C VAL A 20 10.05 22.23 -9.91
N GLY A 21 8.93 22.33 -9.18
CA GLY A 21 7.58 22.09 -9.70
C GLY A 21 6.94 23.26 -10.41
N GLY A 22 7.64 24.37 -10.52
CA GLY A 22 7.18 25.61 -11.14
C GLY A 22 7.05 26.76 -10.15
N MET A 23 7.04 27.97 -10.68
CA MET A 23 6.80 29.19 -9.93
C MET A 23 6.03 30.18 -10.83
N VAL A 24 4.97 30.75 -10.28
CA VAL A 24 4.12 31.73 -10.96
C VAL A 24 4.03 32.98 -10.08
N HIS A 25 4.20 34.16 -10.70
CA HIS A 25 4.01 35.44 -10.04
C HIS A 25 2.62 35.97 -10.36
N VAL A 26 1.85 36.24 -9.32
CA VAL A 26 0.50 36.82 -9.46
C VAL A 26 0.43 38.03 -8.52
N ASP A 27 0.14 39.20 -9.10
CA ASP A 27 0.19 40.49 -8.42
C ASP A 27 1.55 40.70 -7.71
N ASN A 28 1.59 40.70 -6.41
CA ASN A 28 2.81 40.88 -5.63
C ASN A 28 3.24 39.60 -4.88
N GLU A 29 2.63 38.44 -5.17
CA GLU A 29 2.90 37.16 -4.53
C GLU A 29 3.51 36.16 -5.50
N SER A 30 4.39 35.28 -4.98
CA SER A 30 4.97 34.16 -5.73
C SER A 30 4.33 32.88 -5.27
N VAL A 31 3.62 32.20 -6.16
CA VAL A 31 3.05 30.87 -5.91
C VAL A 31 4.05 29.83 -6.38
N ILE A 32 4.57 29.01 -5.44
CA ILE A 32 5.70 28.11 -5.67
C ILE A 32 5.25 26.65 -5.52
N GLY A 33 5.62 25.82 -6.50
CA GLY A 33 5.38 24.38 -6.52
C GLY A 33 4.09 23.98 -7.22
N ALA A 34 4.12 22.81 -7.84
CA ALA A 34 3.05 22.29 -8.69
C ALA A 34 1.67 22.27 -8.00
N LEU A 35 1.64 21.78 -6.77
CA LEU A 35 0.39 21.66 -6.01
C LEU A 35 -0.14 23.03 -5.56
N SER A 36 0.74 23.95 -5.16
CA SER A 36 0.35 25.30 -4.76
C SER A 36 -0.22 26.08 -5.94
N ILE A 37 0.38 25.96 -7.13
CA ILE A 37 -0.12 26.59 -8.36
C ILE A 37 -1.51 26.06 -8.70
N PHE A 38 -1.71 24.75 -8.64
CA PHE A 38 -3.00 24.14 -8.90
C PHE A 38 -4.07 24.60 -7.88
N ASN A 39 -3.76 24.58 -6.60
CA ASN A 39 -4.67 25.02 -5.54
C ASN A 39 -5.01 26.53 -5.66
N TYR A 40 -4.03 27.35 -6.04
CA TYR A 40 -4.26 28.77 -6.31
C TYR A 40 -5.24 28.96 -7.47
N ALA A 41 -5.06 28.22 -8.58
CA ALA A 41 -5.96 28.27 -9.72
C ALA A 41 -7.39 27.82 -9.39
N LEU A 42 -7.55 26.85 -8.47
CA LEU A 42 -8.86 26.43 -7.97
C LEU A 42 -9.53 27.50 -7.12
N ALA A 43 -8.75 28.16 -6.25
CA ALA A 43 -9.27 29.22 -5.36
C ALA A 43 -9.61 30.51 -6.12
N HIS A 44 -8.91 30.79 -7.22
CA HIS A 44 -9.04 32.01 -8.02
C HIS A 44 -9.27 31.65 -9.50
N PRO A 45 -10.49 31.24 -9.88
CA PRO A 45 -10.79 30.88 -11.27
C PRO A 45 -10.50 32.02 -12.25
N GLY A 46 -9.66 31.76 -13.25
CA GLY A 46 -9.28 32.71 -14.27
C GLY A 46 -8.08 33.60 -13.92
N ALA A 47 -7.50 33.51 -12.72
CA ALA A 47 -6.31 34.27 -12.34
C ALA A 47 -5.03 33.74 -13.01
N LEU A 48 -4.99 32.45 -13.37
CA LEU A 48 -3.88 31.84 -14.10
C LEU A 48 -4.32 31.37 -15.47
N ALA A 49 -3.42 31.47 -16.44
CA ALA A 49 -3.65 30.88 -17.77
C ALA A 49 -3.69 29.34 -17.68
N ASP A 50 -4.60 28.73 -18.44
CA ASP A 50 -4.77 27.26 -18.42
C ASP A 50 -3.48 26.51 -18.76
N ASP A 51 -2.60 27.09 -19.60
CA ASP A 51 -1.31 26.49 -19.93
C ASP A 51 -0.36 26.43 -18.75
N MET A 52 -0.35 27.41 -17.87
CA MET A 52 0.46 27.41 -16.64
C MET A 52 -0.04 26.35 -15.66
N VAL A 53 -1.35 26.22 -15.51
CA VAL A 53 -1.97 25.20 -14.65
C VAL A 53 -1.68 23.81 -15.21
N ARG A 54 -1.78 23.63 -16.52
CA ARG A 54 -1.49 22.38 -17.20
C ARG A 54 -0.02 21.95 -17.04
N GLU A 55 0.90 22.91 -17.16
CA GLU A 55 2.33 22.65 -16.95
C GLU A 55 2.60 22.18 -15.50
N ALA A 56 1.96 22.79 -14.51
CA ALA A 56 2.07 22.38 -13.13
C ALA A 56 1.45 21.00 -12.89
N THR A 57 0.24 20.73 -13.42
CA THR A 57 -0.48 19.48 -13.17
C THR A 57 0.20 18.24 -13.74
N ARG A 58 1.12 18.37 -14.72
CA ARG A 58 1.86 17.24 -15.31
C ARG A 58 2.60 16.36 -14.28
N PHE A 59 2.92 16.92 -13.12
CA PHE A 59 3.59 16.22 -12.02
C PHE A 59 2.62 15.67 -10.96
N LEU A 60 1.33 15.87 -11.13
CA LEU A 60 0.30 15.51 -10.14
C LEU A 60 -0.43 14.20 -10.51
N ALA A 61 -1.74 14.13 -10.33
CA ALA A 61 -2.47 12.87 -10.39
C ALA A 61 -2.83 12.37 -11.80
N GLN A 62 -2.84 13.24 -12.80
CA GLN A 62 -3.40 12.92 -14.12
C GLN A 62 -2.91 11.60 -14.73
N GLY A 63 -1.61 11.32 -14.68
CA GLY A 63 -1.06 10.08 -15.21
C GLY A 63 -1.29 8.85 -14.32
N LYS A 64 -1.74 9.03 -13.08
CA LYS A 64 -2.04 7.94 -12.15
C LYS A 64 -3.43 7.36 -12.37
N ILE A 65 -4.41 8.16 -12.73
CA ILE A 65 -5.83 7.76 -12.84
C ILE A 65 -6.03 6.52 -13.70
N PRO A 66 -5.52 6.41 -14.94
CA PRO A 66 -5.69 5.21 -15.76
C PRO A 66 -5.10 3.96 -15.12
N VAL A 67 -3.95 4.11 -14.43
CA VAL A 67 -3.26 2.98 -13.79
C VAL A 67 -3.98 2.56 -12.51
N MET A 68 -4.34 3.50 -11.64
CA MET A 68 -4.90 3.22 -10.32
C MET A 68 -6.36 2.77 -10.36
N MET A 69 -7.16 3.37 -11.24
CA MET A 69 -8.57 2.99 -11.39
C MET A 69 -8.79 1.76 -12.28
N PHE A 70 -7.91 1.50 -13.24
CA PHE A 70 -8.14 0.45 -14.23
C PHE A 70 -7.01 -0.59 -14.28
N GLY A 71 -5.76 -0.15 -14.39
CA GLY A 71 -4.60 -1.04 -14.52
C GLY A 71 -4.41 -1.95 -13.31
N LEU A 72 -4.30 -1.38 -12.11
CA LEU A 72 -4.07 -2.15 -10.88
C LEU A 72 -5.25 -3.06 -10.49
N PRO A 73 -6.53 -2.65 -10.59
CA PRO A 73 -7.65 -3.58 -10.43
C PRO A 73 -7.62 -4.74 -11.44
N ALA A 74 -7.22 -4.49 -12.68
CA ALA A 74 -7.03 -5.54 -13.67
C ALA A 74 -5.87 -6.48 -13.35
N ALA A 75 -4.75 -5.95 -12.82
CA ALA A 75 -3.64 -6.74 -12.29
C ALA A 75 -4.09 -7.62 -11.11
N ALA A 76 -4.88 -7.07 -10.18
CA ALA A 76 -5.45 -7.82 -9.06
C ALA A 76 -6.33 -8.98 -9.54
N LEU A 77 -7.16 -8.74 -10.57
CA LEU A 77 -7.95 -9.79 -11.21
C LEU A 77 -7.05 -10.87 -11.85
N ALA A 78 -5.95 -10.50 -12.49
CA ALA A 78 -5.01 -11.45 -13.08
C ALA A 78 -4.34 -12.31 -11.99
N ILE A 79 -3.88 -11.71 -10.89
CA ILE A 79 -3.31 -12.43 -9.74
C ILE A 79 -4.33 -13.42 -9.17
N TYR A 80 -5.57 -12.98 -8.92
CA TYR A 80 -6.64 -13.85 -8.45
C TYR A 80 -6.91 -15.02 -9.39
N ARG A 81 -6.95 -14.77 -10.70
CA ARG A 81 -7.20 -15.84 -11.70
C ARG A 81 -6.07 -16.86 -11.78
N CYS A 82 -4.85 -16.44 -11.49
CA CYS A 82 -3.66 -17.31 -11.47
C CYS A 82 -3.47 -18.07 -10.14
N ALA A 83 -4.22 -17.74 -9.09
CA ALA A 83 -4.12 -18.41 -7.79
C ALA A 83 -4.60 -19.88 -7.86
N LYS A 84 -3.98 -20.75 -7.04
CA LYS A 84 -4.40 -22.16 -6.86
C LYS A 84 -5.84 -22.23 -6.34
N PRO A 85 -6.62 -23.25 -6.71
CA PRO A 85 -8.02 -23.40 -6.27
C PRO A 85 -8.20 -23.28 -4.76
N GLU A 86 -7.29 -23.89 -3.99
CA GLU A 86 -7.31 -23.98 -2.52
C GLU A 86 -7.21 -22.59 -1.87
N HIS A 87 -6.49 -21.67 -2.49
CA HIS A 87 -6.22 -20.33 -1.95
C HIS A 87 -7.11 -19.23 -2.54
N LYS A 88 -7.95 -19.56 -3.53
CA LYS A 88 -8.77 -18.58 -4.27
C LYS A 88 -9.64 -17.69 -3.39
N GLN A 89 -10.26 -18.28 -2.36
CA GLN A 89 -11.18 -17.53 -1.49
C GLN A 89 -10.44 -16.40 -0.73
N ARG A 90 -9.28 -16.75 -0.15
CA ARG A 90 -8.41 -15.78 0.56
C ARG A 90 -7.85 -14.72 -0.37
N VAL A 91 -7.33 -15.14 -1.52
CA VAL A 91 -6.77 -14.21 -2.53
C VAL A 91 -7.85 -13.29 -3.10
N LYS A 92 -9.07 -13.78 -3.27
CA LYS A 92 -10.21 -12.96 -3.71
C LYS A 92 -10.45 -11.80 -2.76
N ALA A 93 -10.54 -12.06 -1.46
CA ALA A 93 -10.78 -11.01 -0.47
C ALA A 93 -9.66 -9.96 -0.46
N LEU A 94 -8.39 -10.41 -0.44
CA LEU A 94 -7.22 -9.53 -0.46
C LEU A 94 -7.17 -8.67 -1.72
N MET A 95 -7.32 -9.28 -2.90
CA MET A 95 -7.26 -8.57 -4.18
C MET A 95 -8.44 -7.62 -4.38
N MET A 96 -9.64 -7.99 -3.93
CA MET A 96 -10.80 -7.10 -3.98
C MET A 96 -10.63 -5.89 -3.07
N ALA A 97 -10.17 -6.07 -1.85
CA ALA A 97 -9.94 -4.97 -0.92
C ALA A 97 -8.89 -3.99 -1.47
N GLY A 98 -7.76 -4.51 -1.96
CA GLY A 98 -6.72 -3.70 -2.59
C GLY A 98 -7.19 -3.00 -3.88
N ALA A 99 -7.95 -3.70 -4.73
CA ALA A 99 -8.52 -3.13 -5.96
C ALA A 99 -9.52 -2.00 -5.64
N LEU A 100 -10.37 -2.18 -4.63
CA LEU A 100 -11.31 -1.16 -4.19
C LEU A 100 -10.60 0.07 -3.64
N ALA A 101 -9.57 -0.12 -2.80
CA ALA A 101 -8.76 0.97 -2.27
C ALA A 101 -8.06 1.75 -3.39
N SER A 102 -7.40 1.04 -4.33
CA SER A 102 -6.75 1.65 -5.49
C SER A 102 -7.75 2.43 -6.35
N PHE A 103 -8.90 1.84 -6.66
CA PHE A 103 -9.94 2.46 -7.48
C PHE A 103 -10.53 3.70 -6.81
N THR A 104 -10.93 3.61 -5.53
CA THR A 104 -11.67 4.70 -4.87
C THR A 104 -10.77 5.85 -4.45
N THR A 105 -9.67 5.55 -3.79
CA THR A 105 -8.80 6.54 -3.15
C THR A 105 -7.44 6.73 -3.82
N GLY A 106 -7.04 5.83 -4.73
CA GLY A 106 -5.72 5.83 -5.32
C GLY A 106 -4.62 5.31 -4.37
N ILE A 107 -4.99 4.63 -3.28
CA ILE A 107 -4.04 3.97 -2.39
C ILE A 107 -3.67 2.61 -2.99
N THR A 108 -2.44 2.46 -3.45
CA THR A 108 -1.98 1.33 -4.26
C THR A 108 -1.14 0.32 -3.51
N GLU A 109 -0.59 0.69 -2.35
CA GLU A 109 0.35 -0.10 -1.58
C GLU A 109 -0.13 -1.54 -1.29
N PRO A 110 -1.41 -1.80 -0.95
CA PRO A 110 -1.87 -3.17 -0.71
C PRO A 110 -1.75 -4.07 -1.94
N LEU A 111 -1.94 -3.52 -3.14
CA LEU A 111 -1.77 -4.25 -4.40
C LEU A 111 -0.31 -4.32 -4.84
N GLU A 112 0.39 -3.20 -4.82
CA GLU A 112 1.77 -3.12 -5.27
C GLU A 112 2.68 -4.04 -4.44
N PHE A 113 2.52 -4.08 -3.13
CA PHE A 113 3.32 -4.96 -2.27
C PHE A 113 3.06 -6.44 -2.52
N SER A 114 1.92 -6.80 -3.11
CA SER A 114 1.63 -8.18 -3.47
C SER A 114 2.51 -8.71 -4.61
N PHE A 115 3.13 -7.84 -5.41
CA PHE A 115 3.98 -8.25 -6.54
C PHE A 115 5.38 -7.61 -6.58
N ILE A 116 5.59 -6.42 -6.00
CA ILE A 116 6.89 -5.71 -6.01
C ILE A 116 8.02 -6.57 -5.43
N PHE A 117 7.76 -7.25 -4.31
CA PHE A 117 8.75 -8.05 -3.62
C PHE A 117 8.92 -9.46 -4.19
N VAL A 118 7.93 -9.90 -4.95
CA VAL A 118 7.86 -11.26 -5.47
C VAL A 118 8.39 -11.34 -6.89
N SER A 119 8.21 -10.28 -7.68
CA SER A 119 8.61 -10.26 -9.09
C SER A 119 9.13 -8.89 -9.53
N PRO A 120 10.45 -8.74 -9.70
CA PRO A 120 11.02 -7.53 -10.29
C PRO A 120 10.49 -7.22 -11.69
N LEU A 121 10.10 -8.26 -12.45
CA LEU A 121 9.56 -8.09 -13.81
C LEU A 121 8.16 -7.48 -13.81
N LEU A 122 7.28 -7.90 -12.89
CA LEU A 122 5.97 -7.28 -12.72
C LEU A 122 6.09 -5.83 -12.28
N PHE A 123 7.04 -5.55 -11.38
CA PHE A 123 7.33 -4.19 -10.96
C PHE A 123 7.85 -3.32 -12.10
N LEU A 124 8.79 -3.84 -12.90
CA LEU A 124 9.33 -3.13 -14.06
C LEU A 124 8.21 -2.80 -15.07
N PHE A 125 7.37 -3.79 -15.38
CA PHE A 125 6.22 -3.59 -16.25
C PHE A 125 5.30 -2.47 -15.71
N HIS A 126 4.95 -2.54 -14.42
CA HIS A 126 4.10 -1.53 -13.78
C HIS A 126 4.74 -0.13 -13.82
N ALA A 127 6.04 -0.02 -13.55
CA ALA A 127 6.76 1.25 -13.60
C ALA A 127 6.78 1.85 -15.02
N VAL A 128 7.03 1.03 -16.04
CA VAL A 128 7.00 1.47 -17.45
C VAL A 128 5.61 1.92 -17.86
N MET A 129 4.58 1.14 -17.53
CA MET A 129 3.17 1.49 -17.85
C MET A 129 2.72 2.77 -17.15
N THR A 130 3.15 2.97 -15.90
CA THR A 130 2.87 4.22 -15.17
C THR A 130 3.55 5.40 -15.86
N GLY A 131 4.81 5.28 -16.24
CA GLY A 131 5.52 6.32 -17.00
C GLY A 131 4.84 6.65 -18.33
N LEU A 132 4.43 5.62 -19.09
CA LEU A 132 3.66 5.80 -20.33
C LEU A 132 2.31 6.49 -20.08
N SER A 133 1.63 6.16 -18.98
CA SER A 133 0.38 6.80 -18.61
C SER A 133 0.54 8.31 -18.40
N PHE A 134 1.60 8.73 -17.69
CA PHE A 134 1.93 10.15 -17.54
C PHE A 134 2.26 10.81 -18.88
N ALA A 135 3.04 10.15 -19.74
CA ALA A 135 3.36 10.68 -21.07
C ALA A 135 2.10 10.85 -21.94
N CYS A 136 1.20 9.87 -21.94
CA CYS A 136 -0.07 9.94 -22.66
C CYS A 136 -0.98 11.04 -22.10
N ALA A 137 -1.12 11.14 -20.79
CA ALA A 137 -1.93 12.18 -20.16
C ALA A 137 -1.43 13.58 -20.52
N GLN A 138 -0.11 13.78 -20.55
CA GLN A 138 0.49 15.03 -21.01
C GLN A 138 0.25 15.30 -22.50
N LEU A 139 0.37 14.27 -23.35
CA LEU A 139 0.12 14.37 -24.80
C LEU A 139 -1.34 14.77 -25.09
N PHE A 140 -2.29 14.21 -24.36
CA PHE A 140 -3.72 14.52 -24.47
C PHE A 140 -4.14 15.74 -23.66
N GLN A 141 -3.17 16.45 -23.08
CA GLN A 141 -3.40 17.68 -22.34
C GLN A 141 -4.40 17.53 -21.18
N VAL A 142 -4.40 16.39 -20.53
CA VAL A 142 -5.20 16.15 -19.32
C VAL A 142 -4.71 17.11 -18.23
N MET A 143 -5.66 17.71 -17.51
CA MET A 143 -5.37 18.69 -16.45
C MET A 143 -6.13 18.31 -15.18
N ILE A 144 -5.66 17.28 -14.51
CA ILE A 144 -6.23 16.80 -13.24
C ILE A 144 -5.14 16.87 -12.18
N GLY A 145 -5.25 17.83 -11.30
CA GLY A 145 -4.20 18.20 -10.38
C GLY A 145 -4.51 17.89 -8.93
N ASN A 146 -4.42 16.63 -8.52
CA ASN A 146 -4.30 16.30 -7.11
C ASN A 146 -3.20 15.23 -6.94
N ILE A 147 -3.11 14.62 -5.77
CA ILE A 147 -1.98 13.77 -5.39
C ILE A 147 -2.28 12.29 -5.61
N GLN A 148 -3.49 11.84 -5.27
CA GLN A 148 -3.78 10.41 -5.14
C GLN A 148 -4.10 9.71 -6.47
N GLY A 149 -5.08 10.17 -7.22
CA GLY A 149 -5.42 9.63 -8.54
C GLY A 149 -6.47 8.51 -8.51
N GLY A 150 -7.31 8.45 -7.48
CA GLY A 150 -8.46 7.56 -7.41
C GLY A 150 -9.73 8.17 -8.01
N PHE A 151 -10.83 7.43 -7.91
CA PHE A 151 -12.14 7.85 -8.41
C PHE A 151 -12.64 9.16 -7.78
N ILE A 152 -12.32 9.39 -6.51
CA ILE A 152 -12.69 10.64 -5.83
C ILE A 152 -12.00 11.82 -6.50
N ASP A 153 -10.69 11.73 -6.73
CA ASP A 153 -9.93 12.78 -7.39
C ASP A 153 -10.37 12.97 -8.84
N PHE A 154 -10.64 11.88 -9.54
CA PHE A 154 -11.17 11.91 -10.90
C PHE A 154 -12.49 12.68 -11.00
N ILE A 155 -13.43 12.46 -10.07
CA ILE A 155 -14.69 13.20 -10.05
C ILE A 155 -14.46 14.67 -9.67
N VAL A 156 -13.78 14.92 -8.55
CA VAL A 156 -13.65 16.26 -7.97
C VAL A 156 -12.82 17.18 -8.86
N PHE A 157 -11.67 16.71 -9.31
CA PHE A 157 -10.71 17.54 -10.07
C PHE A 157 -10.75 17.32 -11.58
N GLY A 158 -11.33 16.22 -12.03
CA GLY A 158 -11.53 15.93 -13.44
C GLY A 158 -12.91 16.36 -13.93
N VAL A 159 -13.94 15.62 -13.57
CA VAL A 159 -15.31 15.80 -14.10
C VAL A 159 -15.89 17.15 -13.68
N LEU A 160 -15.82 17.51 -12.41
CA LEU A 160 -16.32 18.81 -11.90
C LEU A 160 -15.46 19.99 -12.36
N GLY A 161 -14.21 19.76 -12.75
CA GLY A 161 -13.37 20.78 -13.40
C GLY A 161 -13.81 21.15 -14.82
N GLY A 162 -14.75 20.41 -15.39
CA GLY A 162 -15.36 20.70 -16.68
C GLY A 162 -14.52 20.22 -17.89
N SER A 163 -14.88 20.71 -19.08
CA SER A 163 -14.28 20.25 -20.34
C SER A 163 -12.79 20.57 -20.50
N LYS A 164 -12.30 21.63 -19.85
CA LYS A 164 -10.89 22.03 -19.91
C LYS A 164 -9.92 21.04 -19.30
N THR A 165 -10.39 20.12 -18.42
CA THR A 165 -9.57 19.10 -17.80
C THR A 165 -9.29 17.92 -18.70
N HIS A 166 -10.00 17.74 -19.80
CA HIS A 166 -9.90 16.64 -20.74
C HIS A 166 -10.02 15.24 -20.07
N TRP A 167 -10.77 15.14 -18.99
CA TRP A 167 -10.90 13.95 -18.14
C TRP A 167 -11.32 12.66 -18.88
N TRP A 168 -12.02 12.77 -20.00
CA TRP A 168 -12.45 11.61 -20.79
C TRP A 168 -11.28 10.83 -21.39
N PHE A 169 -10.11 11.47 -21.60
CA PHE A 169 -8.95 10.75 -22.08
C PHE A 169 -8.42 9.77 -21.04
N ASP A 170 -8.53 10.05 -19.75
CA ASP A 170 -8.16 9.11 -18.69
C ASP A 170 -9.07 7.87 -18.69
N LEU A 171 -10.35 8.01 -19.02
CA LEU A 171 -11.24 6.86 -19.19
C LEU A 171 -10.86 6.03 -20.42
N LEU A 172 -10.54 6.68 -21.56
CA LEU A 172 -10.09 5.98 -22.75
C LEU A 172 -8.76 5.23 -22.49
N LEU A 173 -7.80 5.89 -21.88
CA LEU A 173 -6.54 5.25 -21.49
C LEU A 173 -6.78 4.11 -20.50
N GLY A 174 -7.64 4.30 -19.51
CA GLY A 174 -8.02 3.25 -18.57
C GLY A 174 -8.61 2.02 -19.24
N GLY A 175 -9.49 2.24 -20.22
CA GLY A 175 -10.06 1.18 -21.04
C GLY A 175 -9.02 0.37 -21.82
N ILE A 176 -7.91 0.99 -22.24
CA ILE A 176 -6.77 0.32 -22.88
C ILE A 176 -5.86 -0.34 -21.84
N TRP A 177 -5.59 0.35 -20.74
CA TRP A 177 -4.68 -0.13 -19.69
C TRP A 177 -5.22 -1.38 -18.98
N ALA A 178 -6.53 -1.46 -18.72
CA ALA A 178 -7.12 -2.62 -18.06
C ALA A 178 -6.79 -3.96 -18.75
N PRO A 179 -7.11 -4.17 -20.06
CA PRO A 179 -6.72 -5.41 -20.73
C PRO A 179 -5.21 -5.59 -20.82
N VAL A 180 -4.44 -4.53 -21.06
CA VAL A 180 -2.97 -4.62 -21.13
C VAL A 180 -2.40 -5.13 -19.80
N TYR A 181 -2.81 -4.58 -18.68
CA TYR A 181 -2.39 -5.04 -17.36
C TYR A 181 -2.85 -6.47 -17.08
N TYR A 182 -4.09 -6.80 -17.38
CA TYR A 182 -4.62 -8.14 -17.14
C TYR A 182 -3.83 -9.22 -17.91
N PHE A 183 -3.65 -9.04 -19.20
CA PHE A 183 -2.97 -10.03 -20.02
C PHE A 183 -1.47 -10.08 -19.75
N ALA A 184 -0.81 -8.94 -19.55
CA ALA A 184 0.60 -8.89 -19.23
C ALA A 184 0.91 -9.55 -17.86
N PHE A 185 0.16 -9.20 -16.82
CA PHE A 185 0.31 -9.82 -15.51
C PHE A 185 0.08 -11.33 -15.58
N LYS A 186 -1.02 -11.75 -16.21
CA LYS A 186 -1.32 -13.18 -16.38
C LYS A 186 -0.22 -13.90 -17.14
N TRP A 187 0.27 -13.33 -18.23
CA TRP A 187 1.34 -13.92 -19.05
C TRP A 187 2.64 -14.01 -18.27
N ILE A 188 3.06 -12.94 -17.61
CA ILE A 188 4.30 -12.92 -16.80
C ILE A 188 4.19 -13.95 -15.66
N ILE A 189 3.10 -13.95 -14.89
CA ILE A 189 2.90 -14.87 -13.75
C ILE A 189 2.98 -16.34 -14.21
N LEU A 190 2.33 -16.67 -15.30
CA LEU A 190 2.30 -18.05 -15.82
C LEU A 190 3.63 -18.45 -16.46
N ARG A 191 4.30 -17.53 -17.18
CA ARG A 191 5.55 -17.82 -17.92
C ARG A 191 6.76 -17.91 -17.02
N THR A 192 6.81 -17.09 -15.96
CA THR A 192 7.96 -17.04 -15.04
C THR A 192 7.71 -17.79 -13.73
N HIS A 193 6.55 -18.44 -13.59
CA HIS A 193 6.15 -19.19 -12.40
C HIS A 193 6.29 -18.40 -11.09
N VAL A 194 6.05 -17.09 -11.14
CA VAL A 194 6.16 -16.21 -9.98
C VAL A 194 5.18 -16.62 -8.89
N LYS A 195 5.65 -16.62 -7.66
CA LYS A 195 4.87 -16.95 -6.46
C LYS A 195 4.06 -15.74 -5.95
N THR A 196 3.15 -15.24 -6.79
CA THR A 196 2.17 -14.22 -6.38
C THR A 196 1.21 -14.80 -5.34
N PRO A 197 0.46 -13.98 -4.59
CA PRO A 197 -0.50 -14.45 -3.60
C PRO A 197 -1.37 -15.59 -4.12
N GLY A 198 -1.40 -16.70 -3.38
CA GLY A 198 -2.10 -17.92 -3.74
C GLY A 198 -1.38 -18.87 -4.72
N ARG A 199 -0.10 -18.58 -5.04
CA ARG A 199 0.80 -19.47 -5.80
C ARG A 199 2.03 -19.87 -4.99
N GLU A 200 2.03 -19.58 -3.72
CA GLU A 200 3.08 -19.95 -2.77
C GLU A 200 3.18 -21.50 -2.68
N ASP A 201 4.35 -22.01 -2.31
CA ASP A 201 4.51 -23.44 -2.04
C ASP A 201 3.72 -23.79 -0.77
N ASP A 202 3.14 -24.98 -0.75
CA ASP A 202 2.28 -25.43 0.34
C ASP A 202 3.01 -25.45 1.69
N ASP A 203 4.32 -25.67 1.69
CA ASP A 203 5.16 -25.60 2.90
C ASP A 203 5.23 -24.18 3.49
N ILE A 204 5.22 -23.12 2.65
CA ILE A 204 5.19 -21.74 3.08
C ILE A 204 3.74 -21.32 3.41
N ALA A 205 2.78 -21.84 2.66
CA ALA A 205 1.36 -21.60 2.93
C ALA A 205 0.92 -22.29 4.25
N HIS A 206 1.48 -23.44 4.59
CA HIS A 206 1.28 -24.08 5.90
C HIS A 206 1.96 -23.32 7.04
N GLN A 207 3.11 -22.66 6.79
CA GLN A 207 3.72 -21.77 7.78
C GLN A 207 2.97 -20.42 7.93
N GLN A 208 2.35 -19.92 6.86
CA GLN A 208 1.48 -18.73 6.90
C GLN A 208 0.02 -19.07 7.28
N ASN A 209 -0.38 -20.33 7.13
CA ASN A 209 -1.66 -20.93 7.50
C ASN A 209 -1.55 -21.87 8.70
N ALA A 210 -0.45 -21.85 9.45
CA ALA A 210 -0.58 -22.36 10.81
C ALA A 210 -1.86 -21.71 11.33
N PRO A 211 -2.91 -22.50 11.69
CA PRO A 211 -4.11 -21.90 12.22
C PRO A 211 -3.60 -21.03 13.36
N VAL A 212 -3.88 -19.73 13.30
CA VAL A 212 -3.95 -18.96 14.53
C VAL A 212 -4.99 -19.77 15.27
N MET A 213 -4.52 -20.59 16.20
CA MET A 213 -5.40 -21.41 17.01
C MET A 213 -6.39 -20.42 17.58
N GLU A 214 -7.63 -20.49 17.13
CA GLU A 214 -8.67 -19.58 17.56
C GLU A 214 -8.71 -19.64 19.08
N GLY A 215 -8.51 -18.50 19.71
CA GLY A 215 -8.71 -18.32 21.12
C GLY A 215 -7.45 -18.25 21.99
N ASP A 216 -7.67 -18.33 23.26
CA ASP A 216 -6.75 -18.14 24.38
C ASP A 216 -5.44 -18.97 24.32
N TYR A 217 -5.45 -20.13 23.64
CA TYR A 217 -4.31 -21.04 23.60
C TYR A 217 -3.13 -20.52 22.75
N ALA A 218 -3.41 -19.87 21.63
CA ALA A 218 -2.34 -19.28 20.80
C ALA A 218 -1.74 -18.07 21.51
N THR A 219 -2.58 -17.25 22.12
CA THR A 219 -2.17 -16.06 22.88
C THR A 219 -1.34 -16.46 24.10
N ALA A 220 -1.73 -17.54 24.80
CA ALA A 220 -0.96 -18.07 25.91
C ALA A 220 0.44 -18.55 25.48
N LYS A 221 0.58 -19.21 24.31
CA LYS A 221 1.87 -19.61 23.76
C LYS A 221 2.74 -18.41 23.39
N ILE A 222 2.17 -17.38 22.80
CA ILE A 222 2.90 -16.15 22.49
C ILE A 222 3.43 -15.52 23.76
N ILE A 223 2.61 -15.37 24.78
CA ILE A 223 3.00 -14.81 26.07
C ILE A 223 4.08 -15.70 26.73
N ALA A 224 3.92 -17.01 26.70
CA ALA A 224 4.92 -17.93 27.22
C ALA A 224 6.26 -17.82 26.47
N GLY A 225 6.24 -17.79 25.14
CA GLY A 225 7.43 -17.64 24.30
C GLY A 225 8.12 -16.28 24.45
N LEU A 226 7.41 -15.25 24.90
CA LEU A 226 7.98 -13.94 25.26
C LEU A 226 8.53 -13.89 26.68
N GLY A 227 8.59 -15.04 27.37
CA GLY A 227 9.12 -15.15 28.73
C GLY A 227 8.10 -14.89 29.83
N GLY A 228 6.81 -15.00 29.50
CA GLY A 228 5.72 -14.76 30.43
C GLY A 228 5.28 -13.29 30.53
N LYS A 229 4.16 -13.08 31.21
CA LYS A 229 3.56 -11.74 31.38
C LYS A 229 4.44 -10.75 32.08
N GLU A 230 5.14 -11.20 33.09
CA GLU A 230 6.01 -10.35 33.91
C GLU A 230 7.20 -9.80 33.13
N ASN A 231 7.58 -10.47 32.04
CA ASN A 231 8.61 -10.04 31.13
C ASN A 231 8.12 -9.01 30.12
N ILE A 232 6.82 -8.96 29.82
CA ILE A 232 6.23 -8.06 28.82
C ILE A 232 5.92 -6.70 29.47
N GLN A 233 6.49 -5.63 28.93
CA GLN A 233 6.24 -4.26 29.36
C GLN A 233 5.19 -3.55 28.49
N ASN A 234 5.33 -3.71 27.17
CA ASN A 234 4.43 -3.10 26.20
C ASN A 234 4.31 -3.99 24.96
N VAL A 235 3.11 -4.00 24.37
CA VAL A 235 2.82 -4.70 23.12
C VAL A 235 2.27 -3.69 22.14
N ASP A 236 2.86 -3.62 20.95
CA ASP A 236 2.40 -2.82 19.84
C ASP A 236 2.54 -3.61 18.55
N CYS A 237 2.01 -3.14 17.44
CA CYS A 237 2.18 -3.79 16.16
C CYS A 237 2.38 -2.78 15.03
N CYS A 238 3.05 -3.22 13.98
CA CYS A 238 3.00 -2.59 12.67
C CYS A 238 2.36 -3.58 11.70
N PHE A 239 2.29 -3.26 10.43
CA PHE A 239 1.53 -4.02 9.43
C PHE A 239 1.81 -5.54 9.37
N THR A 240 3.01 -6.01 9.74
CA THR A 240 3.40 -7.42 9.70
C THR A 240 4.12 -7.93 10.94
N ARG A 241 4.40 -7.06 11.93
CA ARG A 241 5.27 -7.40 13.07
C ARG A 241 4.62 -7.00 14.38
N LEU A 242 4.61 -7.93 15.31
CA LEU A 242 4.34 -7.69 16.72
C LEU A 242 5.58 -7.06 17.35
N ARG A 243 5.47 -5.87 17.88
CA ARG A 243 6.54 -5.16 18.59
C ARG A 243 6.31 -5.28 20.07
N VAL A 244 7.25 -5.91 20.77
CA VAL A 244 7.11 -6.15 22.20
C VAL A 244 8.31 -5.55 22.91
N LYS A 245 8.04 -4.72 23.92
CA LYS A 245 9.03 -4.28 24.86
C LYS A 245 9.04 -5.22 26.05
N ILE A 246 10.21 -5.75 26.37
CA ILE A 246 10.42 -6.77 27.40
C ILE A 246 11.46 -6.30 28.43
N LYS A 247 11.47 -6.94 29.59
CA LYS A 247 12.44 -6.67 30.65
C LYS A 247 13.75 -7.42 30.46
N ASP A 248 13.67 -8.68 30.03
CA ASP A 248 14.80 -9.60 29.93
C ASP A 248 14.70 -10.42 28.64
N MET A 249 15.67 -10.22 27.73
CA MET A 249 15.77 -10.89 26.45
C MET A 249 16.15 -12.38 26.58
N GLN A 250 16.77 -12.79 27.69
CA GLN A 250 17.20 -14.18 27.90
C GLN A 250 16.01 -15.12 28.19
N LYS A 251 14.87 -14.57 28.61
CA LYS A 251 13.65 -15.33 28.90
C LYS A 251 12.84 -15.70 27.65
N ILE A 252 13.26 -15.25 26.48
CA ILE A 252 12.57 -15.53 25.24
C ILE A 252 12.84 -16.94 24.76
N ASP A 253 11.79 -17.72 24.56
CA ASP A 253 11.84 -19.03 23.94
C ASP A 253 11.42 -18.94 22.46
N GLU A 254 12.44 -18.97 21.58
CA GLU A 254 12.26 -18.89 20.14
C GLU A 254 11.52 -20.12 19.57
N ALA A 255 11.64 -21.29 20.20
CA ALA A 255 10.96 -22.49 19.76
C ALA A 255 9.45 -22.39 20.00
N ILE A 256 9.05 -21.86 21.15
CA ILE A 256 7.65 -21.62 21.47
C ILE A 256 7.07 -20.54 20.57
N LEU A 257 7.81 -19.45 20.28
CA LEU A 257 7.37 -18.40 19.35
C LEU A 257 7.17 -18.95 17.92
N LYS A 258 8.05 -19.82 17.44
CA LYS A 258 7.85 -20.49 16.15
C LYS A 258 6.60 -21.37 16.14
N GLN A 259 6.34 -22.11 17.23
CA GLN A 259 5.14 -22.94 17.38
C GLN A 259 3.85 -22.12 17.46
N SER A 260 3.92 -20.84 17.85
CA SER A 260 2.77 -19.93 17.83
C SER A 260 2.45 -19.34 16.45
N GLY A 261 3.19 -19.76 15.40
CA GLY A 261 3.01 -19.27 14.04
C GLY A 261 3.90 -18.08 13.66
N ALA A 262 4.93 -17.77 14.45
CA ALA A 262 5.88 -16.71 14.09
C ALA A 262 6.76 -17.14 12.92
N ASN A 263 6.80 -16.32 11.86
CA ASN A 263 7.64 -16.53 10.67
C ASN A 263 9.11 -16.12 10.91
N GLY A 264 9.39 -15.42 12.01
CA GLY A 264 10.74 -15.00 12.39
C GLY A 264 10.68 -13.93 13.46
N PHE A 265 11.86 -13.56 13.97
CA PHE A 265 11.98 -12.50 14.98
C PHE A 265 13.26 -11.69 14.74
N ILE A 266 13.21 -10.44 15.16
CA ILE A 266 14.31 -9.47 15.08
C ILE A 266 14.49 -8.88 16.48
N ARG A 267 15.66 -9.03 17.06
CA ARG A 267 16.05 -8.36 18.28
C ARG A 267 16.52 -6.96 17.90
N ALA A 268 15.68 -5.96 18.12
CA ALA A 268 15.96 -4.57 17.71
C ALA A 268 16.88 -3.87 18.70
N THR A 269 16.69 -4.14 19.99
CA THR A 269 17.55 -3.67 21.10
C THR A 269 17.63 -4.76 22.18
N GLU A 270 18.29 -4.49 23.29
CA GLU A 270 18.34 -5.41 24.44
C GLU A 270 16.96 -5.60 25.11
N THR A 271 16.02 -4.70 24.85
CA THR A 271 14.68 -4.70 25.45
C THR A 271 13.55 -4.76 24.43
N ASP A 272 13.83 -4.68 23.14
CA ASP A 272 12.80 -4.64 22.10
C ASP A 272 12.94 -5.83 21.13
N ILE A 273 11.90 -6.65 21.05
CA ILE A 273 11.79 -7.74 20.08
C ILE A 273 10.64 -7.47 19.10
N GLN A 274 10.88 -7.80 17.83
CA GLN A 274 9.87 -7.77 16.78
C GLN A 274 9.64 -9.20 16.28
N VAL A 275 8.41 -9.71 16.46
CA VAL A 275 8.02 -11.05 16.00
C VAL A 275 7.17 -10.91 14.74
N ILE A 276 7.54 -11.61 13.68
CA ILE A 276 6.90 -11.49 12.36
C ILE A 276 5.77 -12.51 12.26
N TYR A 277 4.53 -12.03 12.26
CA TYR A 277 3.32 -12.83 12.06
C TYR A 277 2.62 -12.58 10.71
N GLY A 278 3.03 -11.54 9.99
CA GLY A 278 2.37 -11.13 8.74
C GLY A 278 1.11 -10.29 8.97
N PRO A 279 0.17 -10.26 7.99
CA PRO A 279 -1.00 -9.36 8.02
C PRO A 279 -1.97 -9.57 9.20
N GLN A 280 -1.86 -10.70 9.90
CA GLN A 280 -2.72 -11.06 11.04
C GLN A 280 -2.24 -10.45 12.37
N VAL A 281 -1.15 -9.73 12.35
CA VAL A 281 -0.48 -9.22 13.54
C VAL A 281 -1.37 -8.31 14.40
N GLU A 282 -2.29 -7.57 13.79
CA GLU A 282 -3.19 -6.66 14.50
C GLU A 282 -4.17 -7.43 15.40
N SER A 283 -4.76 -8.51 14.89
CA SER A 283 -5.63 -9.40 15.69
C SER A 283 -4.84 -10.09 16.81
N ILE A 284 -3.63 -10.53 16.54
CA ILE A 284 -2.73 -11.14 17.53
C ILE A 284 -2.36 -10.11 18.62
N ALA A 285 -1.98 -8.89 18.24
CA ALA A 285 -1.64 -7.84 19.20
C ALA A 285 -2.82 -7.48 20.10
N SER A 286 -4.02 -7.41 19.53
CA SER A 286 -5.26 -7.16 20.28
C SER A 286 -5.56 -8.28 21.27
N ALA A 287 -5.46 -9.54 20.86
CA ALA A 287 -5.66 -10.70 21.70
C ALA A 287 -4.61 -10.79 22.84
N VAL A 288 -3.33 -10.52 22.54
CA VAL A 288 -2.27 -10.48 23.55
C VAL A 288 -2.51 -9.35 24.55
N LYS A 289 -2.87 -8.15 24.11
CA LYS A 289 -3.20 -7.01 24.99
C LYS A 289 -4.38 -7.34 25.89
N GLN A 290 -5.44 -7.95 25.36
CA GLN A 290 -6.63 -8.33 26.12
C GLN A 290 -6.28 -9.37 27.21
N ASN A 291 -5.53 -10.42 26.88
CA ASN A 291 -5.07 -11.44 27.84
C ASN A 291 -4.16 -10.84 28.94
N LEU A 292 -3.34 -9.85 28.62
CA LEU A 292 -2.53 -9.15 29.62
C LEU A 292 -3.40 -8.32 30.60
N LEU A 293 -4.53 -7.74 30.12
CA LEU A 293 -5.45 -6.94 30.92
C LEU A 293 -6.42 -7.76 31.76
N GLU A 294 -6.95 -8.87 31.26
CA GLU A 294 -7.94 -9.70 31.96
C GLU A 294 -7.36 -10.37 33.22
N ILE A 295 -6.12 -10.79 33.17
CA ILE A 295 -5.46 -11.45 34.32
C ILE A 295 -4.95 -10.41 35.33
N GLY A 296 -4.68 -9.16 34.93
CA GLY A 296 -4.45 -8.06 35.87
C GLY A 296 -5.67 -7.75 36.75
N ARG A 297 -6.88 -8.01 36.23
CA ARG A 297 -8.14 -7.86 37.01
C ARG A 297 -8.42 -9.04 37.95
N ALA A 298 -7.97 -10.24 37.61
CA ALA A 298 -8.13 -11.39 38.49
C ALA A 298 -7.19 -11.33 39.72
N SER A 299 -5.97 -10.82 39.54
CA SER A 299 -5.00 -10.65 40.63
C SER A 299 -5.32 -9.53 41.64
N CYS A 300 -6.25 -8.64 41.33
CA CYS A 300 -6.72 -7.57 42.24
C CYS A 300 -7.94 -7.98 43.07
N ARG A 301 -8.37 -9.27 43.00
CA ARG A 301 -9.55 -9.77 43.74
C ARG A 301 -9.19 -10.81 44.82
N GLU A 302 -7.93 -11.07 45.03
CA GLU A 302 -7.36 -11.79 46.20
C GLU A 302 -6.66 -10.78 47.11
#